data_205f3fc295eec38c880a459fd9989b7e
#
_entry.id   205f3fc295eec38c880a459fd9989b7e
#
_cell.length_a   1.000
_cell.length_b   1.000
_cell.length_c   1.000
_cell.angle_alpha   90.00
_cell.angle_beta   90.00
_cell.angle_gamma   90.00
#
_symmetry.space_group_name_H-M   'P 1'
#
loop_
_entity.id
_entity.type
_entity.pdbx_description
1 polymer ?
#
loop_
_entity_poly.entity_id
_entity_poly.type
_entity_poly.pdbx_seq_one_letter_code
_entity_poly.pdbx_strand_id
1 'polypeptide(L)'
;MKKVLVKSVFDAFEYVMQHYYPAGMKDMVEKSDTYVVISIQDSHTDGFGITFSENQYCKAVLTLKFDDIIRPVDGAQIFTEKMAEQIIRFIRKYKAVDTLLIHCYAGQSRSRAVGAFAVKLLGGDNSVYFKKYNPNEYVYELLMQTLPEVREYAEEVVEDFCVSLFEPDMSEEILDEITYTGTEFSDACNNLKKFCQEVPAEGAWLSYLCDADELNYLYGEMSSIMEETENEENRKKLAVYAREIDRIVN
;
A
#
# COMPACT_ATOMS: atom_id res chain seq x y z
N MET A 1 -18.59 -8.16 -1.86
CA MET A 1 -17.77 -8.88 -2.85
C MET A 1 -17.47 -10.26 -2.28
N LYS A 2 -17.82 -11.30 -3.02
CA LYS A 2 -17.67 -12.69 -2.53
C LYS A 2 -16.37 -13.34 -3.00
N LYS A 3 -15.82 -12.86 -4.11
CA LYS A 3 -14.69 -13.49 -4.79
C LYS A 3 -13.76 -12.47 -5.43
N VAL A 4 -12.47 -12.64 -5.23
CA VAL A 4 -11.42 -11.92 -5.95
C VAL A 4 -10.71 -12.93 -6.85
N LEU A 5 -10.71 -12.67 -8.15
CA LEU A 5 -10.07 -13.49 -9.16
C LEU A 5 -8.94 -12.74 -9.83
N VAL A 6 -7.75 -13.31 -9.80
CA VAL A 6 -6.58 -12.74 -10.48
C VAL A 6 -6.15 -13.68 -11.61
N LYS A 7 -6.07 -13.15 -12.83
CA LYS A 7 -5.87 -13.93 -14.05
C LYS A 7 -4.92 -13.21 -15.02
N SER A 8 -4.44 -13.94 -16.03
CA SER A 8 -3.91 -13.30 -17.25
C SER A 8 -5.05 -12.66 -18.04
N VAL A 9 -4.73 -11.81 -19.01
CA VAL A 9 -5.75 -11.19 -19.87
C VAL A 9 -6.57 -12.25 -20.64
N PHE A 10 -5.91 -13.29 -21.13
CA PHE A 10 -6.57 -14.37 -21.86
C PHE A 10 -7.42 -15.26 -20.96
N ASP A 11 -6.91 -15.66 -19.79
CA ASP A 11 -7.69 -16.45 -18.83
C ASP A 11 -8.86 -15.65 -18.25
N ALA A 12 -8.74 -14.33 -18.15
CA ALA A 12 -9.83 -13.46 -17.70
C ALA A 12 -10.95 -13.42 -18.75
N PHE A 13 -10.59 -13.27 -20.02
CA PHE A 13 -11.54 -13.34 -21.12
C PHE A 13 -12.21 -14.72 -21.21
N GLU A 14 -11.43 -15.79 -21.17
CA GLU A 14 -11.95 -17.15 -21.18
C GLU A 14 -12.91 -17.42 -20.02
N TYR A 15 -12.56 -16.98 -18.81
CA TYR A 15 -13.45 -17.08 -17.64
C TYR A 15 -14.79 -16.38 -17.88
N VAL A 16 -14.79 -15.16 -18.41
CA VAL A 16 -16.03 -14.42 -18.69
C VAL A 16 -16.87 -15.16 -19.74
N MET A 17 -16.23 -15.63 -20.81
CA MET A 17 -16.93 -16.37 -21.86
C MET A 17 -17.52 -17.67 -21.35
N GLN A 18 -16.76 -18.48 -20.63
CA GLN A 18 -17.23 -19.76 -20.10
C GLN A 18 -18.29 -19.60 -19.01
N HIS A 19 -18.18 -18.57 -18.18
CA HIS A 19 -19.09 -18.41 -17.04
C HIS A 19 -20.39 -17.72 -17.42
N TYR A 20 -20.33 -16.64 -18.21
CA TYR A 20 -21.50 -15.82 -18.52
C TYR A 20 -22.09 -16.10 -19.90
N TYR A 21 -21.31 -16.68 -20.81
CA TYR A 21 -21.72 -16.93 -22.20
C TYR A 21 -21.38 -18.36 -22.67
N PRO A 22 -21.75 -19.42 -21.90
CA PRO A 22 -21.30 -20.78 -22.19
C PRO A 22 -21.84 -21.35 -23.53
N ALA A 23 -22.95 -20.83 -24.02
CA ALA A 23 -23.54 -21.21 -25.32
C ALA A 23 -23.26 -20.17 -26.43
N GLY A 24 -22.34 -19.22 -26.17
CA GLY A 24 -22.08 -18.08 -27.03
C GLY A 24 -22.97 -16.87 -26.73
N MET A 25 -22.67 -15.74 -27.39
CA MET A 25 -23.35 -14.47 -27.10
C MET A 25 -24.82 -14.44 -27.55
N LYS A 26 -25.26 -15.41 -28.33
CA LYS A 26 -26.63 -15.46 -28.86
C LYS A 26 -27.62 -16.15 -27.89
N ASP A 27 -27.15 -17.10 -27.11
CA ASP A 27 -27.97 -17.87 -26.18
C ASP A 27 -27.52 -17.59 -24.75
N MET A 28 -27.98 -16.45 -24.21
CA MET A 28 -27.59 -16.00 -22.88
C MET A 28 -28.34 -16.85 -21.82
N VAL A 29 -27.56 -17.58 -21.02
CA VAL A 29 -28.08 -18.20 -19.80
C VAL A 29 -28.22 -17.09 -18.76
N GLU A 30 -29.41 -16.92 -18.19
CA GLU A 30 -29.64 -15.98 -17.11
C GLU A 30 -28.73 -16.32 -15.91
N LYS A 31 -27.79 -15.42 -15.59
CA LYS A 31 -26.97 -15.47 -14.38
C LYS A 31 -27.42 -14.37 -13.43
N SER A 32 -27.48 -14.70 -12.16
CA SER A 32 -27.80 -13.71 -11.11
C SER A 32 -26.56 -13.03 -10.55
N ASP A 33 -25.38 -13.64 -10.71
CA ASP A 33 -24.12 -13.09 -10.23
C ASP A 33 -23.56 -12.05 -11.20
N THR A 34 -22.89 -11.07 -10.61
CA THR A 34 -22.33 -9.93 -11.33
C THR A 34 -20.83 -9.77 -11.04
N TYR A 35 -20.13 -9.08 -11.92
CA TYR A 35 -18.71 -8.83 -11.75
C TYR A 35 -18.32 -7.41 -12.12
N VAL A 36 -17.15 -7.01 -11.65
CA VAL A 36 -16.42 -5.82 -12.08
C VAL A 36 -15.01 -6.20 -12.46
N VAL A 37 -14.37 -5.39 -13.30
CA VAL A 37 -13.02 -5.65 -13.83
C VAL A 37 -12.06 -4.54 -13.44
N ILE A 38 -10.88 -4.91 -12.97
CA ILE A 38 -9.69 -4.04 -12.98
C ILE A 38 -8.75 -4.58 -14.06
N SER A 39 -8.64 -3.83 -15.15
CA SER A 39 -7.83 -4.14 -16.32
C SER A 39 -6.52 -3.35 -16.28
N ILE A 40 -5.41 -4.06 -16.04
CA ILE A 40 -4.07 -3.45 -15.99
C ILE A 40 -3.36 -3.74 -17.30
N GLN A 41 -3.04 -2.68 -18.03
CA GLN A 41 -2.39 -2.73 -19.32
C GLN A 41 -0.99 -2.11 -19.23
N ASP A 42 -0.09 -2.52 -20.13
CA ASP A 42 1.19 -1.85 -20.29
C ASP A 42 0.98 -0.45 -20.88
N SER A 43 1.85 0.51 -20.56
CA SER A 43 1.68 1.91 -20.93
C SER A 43 1.67 2.13 -22.44
N HIS A 44 2.32 1.24 -23.20
CA HIS A 44 2.57 1.34 -24.64
C HIS A 44 1.81 0.30 -25.48
N THR A 45 0.81 -0.38 -24.90
CA THR A 45 -0.03 -1.35 -25.63
C THR A 45 -1.50 -0.98 -25.57
N ASP A 46 -2.28 -1.50 -26.52
CA ASP A 46 -3.74 -1.33 -26.58
C ASP A 46 -4.49 -2.56 -26.06
N GLY A 47 -4.05 -3.11 -24.90
CA GLY A 47 -4.76 -4.18 -24.19
C GLY A 47 -4.72 -5.54 -24.89
N PHE A 48 -3.76 -5.76 -25.79
CA PHE A 48 -3.61 -7.03 -26.53
C PHE A 48 -4.85 -7.46 -27.33
N GLY A 49 -5.66 -6.48 -27.79
CA GLY A 49 -6.88 -6.74 -28.54
C GLY A 49 -8.06 -7.26 -27.72
N ILE A 50 -7.93 -7.33 -26.39
CA ILE A 50 -9.02 -7.72 -25.49
C ILE A 50 -9.44 -6.52 -24.65
N THR A 51 -10.71 -6.14 -24.78
CA THR A 51 -11.32 -5.06 -24.03
C THR A 51 -12.55 -5.57 -23.29
N PHE A 52 -12.62 -5.30 -22.00
CA PHE A 52 -13.82 -5.52 -21.20
C PHE A 52 -14.70 -4.29 -21.26
N SER A 53 -16.01 -4.48 -21.32
CA SER A 53 -17.00 -3.41 -21.33
C SER A 53 -18.16 -3.73 -20.40
N GLU A 54 -18.83 -2.67 -19.95
CA GLU A 54 -20.03 -2.79 -19.13
C GLU A 54 -21.17 -3.47 -19.91
N ASN A 55 -21.89 -4.33 -19.21
CA ASN A 55 -23.06 -5.03 -19.73
C ASN A 55 -23.95 -5.49 -18.56
N GLN A 56 -24.95 -6.30 -18.82
CA GLN A 56 -25.86 -6.77 -17.77
C GLN A 56 -25.16 -7.52 -16.62
N TYR A 57 -24.01 -8.16 -16.84
CA TYR A 57 -23.23 -8.89 -15.83
C TYR A 57 -22.02 -8.07 -15.34
N CYS A 58 -21.33 -7.38 -16.25
CA CYS A 58 -20.21 -6.51 -15.94
C CYS A 58 -20.70 -5.11 -15.52
N LYS A 59 -20.62 -4.80 -14.25
CA LYS A 59 -21.17 -3.55 -13.70
C LYS A 59 -20.22 -2.36 -13.84
N ALA A 60 -18.93 -2.59 -13.99
CA ALA A 60 -17.95 -1.54 -14.23
C ALA A 60 -16.61 -2.13 -14.68
N VAL A 61 -15.84 -1.33 -15.39
CA VAL A 61 -14.45 -1.62 -15.76
C VAL A 61 -13.57 -0.44 -15.39
N LEU A 62 -12.53 -0.70 -14.60
CA LEU A 62 -11.44 0.26 -14.35
C LEU A 62 -10.24 -0.17 -15.17
N THR A 63 -9.86 0.62 -16.17
CA THR A 63 -8.66 0.39 -16.96
C THR A 63 -7.55 1.31 -16.51
N LEU A 64 -6.39 0.75 -16.19
CA LEU A 64 -5.17 1.47 -15.79
C LEU A 64 -4.02 1.07 -16.70
N LYS A 65 -3.18 2.04 -17.07
CA LYS A 65 -2.00 1.82 -17.90
C LYS A 65 -0.74 2.14 -17.10
N PHE A 66 0.01 1.11 -16.75
CA PHE A 66 1.32 1.22 -16.12
C PHE A 66 2.15 -0.06 -16.32
N ASP A 67 3.47 0.10 -16.29
CA ASP A 67 4.40 -0.97 -16.56
C ASP A 67 4.78 -1.74 -15.28
N ASP A 68 5.30 -2.96 -15.47
CA ASP A 68 5.68 -3.83 -14.36
C ASP A 68 7.09 -3.50 -13.86
N ILE A 69 7.22 -2.32 -13.25
CA ILE A 69 8.47 -1.78 -12.71
C ILE A 69 8.31 -1.38 -11.25
N ILE A 70 9.41 -1.36 -10.49
CA ILE A 70 9.45 -1.02 -9.07
C ILE A 70 10.19 0.31 -8.79
N ARG A 71 10.73 0.93 -9.84
CA ARG A 71 11.42 2.24 -9.80
C ARG A 71 11.23 2.94 -11.15
N PRO A 72 11.31 4.27 -11.18
CA PRO A 72 11.18 5.01 -12.42
C PRO A 72 12.20 4.54 -13.48
N VAL A 73 11.73 4.39 -14.71
CA VAL A 73 12.52 4.02 -15.90
C VAL A 73 12.07 4.93 -17.04
N ASP A 74 13.03 5.46 -17.80
CA ASP A 74 12.73 6.33 -18.94
C ASP A 74 11.85 5.62 -19.96
N GLY A 75 10.79 6.29 -20.39
CA GLY A 75 9.84 5.77 -21.38
C GLY A 75 8.82 4.76 -20.83
N ALA A 76 8.87 4.43 -19.54
CA ALA A 76 7.90 3.56 -18.89
C ALA A 76 7.04 4.33 -17.88
N GLN A 77 5.78 3.93 -17.75
CA GLN A 77 4.84 4.50 -16.78
C GLN A 77 4.87 3.70 -15.49
N ILE A 78 5.37 4.28 -14.43
CA ILE A 78 5.28 3.67 -13.09
C ILE A 78 3.86 3.80 -12.52
N PHE A 79 3.49 2.88 -11.64
CA PHE A 79 2.27 2.98 -10.86
C PHE A 79 2.30 4.22 -9.94
N THR A 80 1.19 4.93 -9.82
CA THR A 80 1.11 6.20 -9.08
C THR A 80 0.07 6.16 -7.97
N GLU A 81 0.20 7.04 -7.00
CA GLU A 81 -0.78 7.23 -5.93
C GLU A 81 -2.19 7.49 -6.47
N LYS A 82 -2.31 8.32 -7.50
CA LYS A 82 -3.60 8.58 -8.15
C LYS A 82 -4.25 7.31 -8.70
N MET A 83 -3.45 6.38 -9.23
CA MET A 83 -3.95 5.07 -9.68
C MET A 83 -4.34 4.19 -8.48
N ALA A 84 -3.59 4.26 -7.38
CA ALA A 84 -3.93 3.56 -6.15
C ALA A 84 -5.26 4.05 -5.58
N GLU A 85 -5.48 5.36 -5.51
CA GLU A 85 -6.78 5.95 -5.11
C GLU A 85 -7.92 5.47 -6.00
N GLN A 86 -7.72 5.41 -7.31
CA GLN A 86 -8.74 4.93 -8.25
C GLN A 86 -9.12 3.46 -7.95
N ILE A 87 -8.13 2.60 -7.68
CA ILE A 87 -8.36 1.20 -7.30
C ILE A 87 -9.14 1.12 -5.98
N ILE A 88 -8.72 1.85 -4.94
CA ILE A 88 -9.36 1.85 -3.63
C ILE A 88 -10.82 2.28 -3.74
N ARG A 89 -11.06 3.41 -4.41
CA ARG A 89 -12.42 3.94 -4.63
C ARG A 89 -13.28 2.94 -5.43
N PHE A 90 -12.71 2.30 -6.45
CA PHE A 90 -13.40 1.33 -7.27
C PHE A 90 -13.82 0.09 -6.45
N ILE A 91 -12.91 -0.51 -5.69
CA ILE A 91 -13.21 -1.66 -4.85
C ILE A 91 -14.28 -1.33 -3.81
N ARG A 92 -14.16 -0.17 -3.14
CA ARG A 92 -15.13 0.29 -2.13
C ARG A 92 -16.51 0.54 -2.72
N LYS A 93 -16.58 1.19 -3.89
CA LYS A 93 -17.83 1.48 -4.59
C LYS A 93 -18.58 0.21 -4.98
N TYR A 94 -17.87 -0.80 -5.45
CA TYR A 94 -18.47 -2.04 -5.96
C TYR A 94 -18.38 -3.22 -4.99
N LYS A 95 -18.18 -2.98 -3.69
CA LYS A 95 -18.07 -4.04 -2.68
C LYS A 95 -19.27 -5.00 -2.61
N ALA A 96 -20.43 -4.60 -3.09
CA ALA A 96 -21.65 -5.41 -3.13
C ALA A 96 -21.72 -6.38 -4.35
N VAL A 97 -20.86 -6.20 -5.36
CA VAL A 97 -20.79 -7.07 -6.54
C VAL A 97 -20.19 -8.42 -6.17
N ASP A 98 -20.59 -9.49 -6.83
CA ASP A 98 -20.18 -10.85 -6.47
C ASP A 98 -18.68 -11.10 -6.73
N THR A 99 -18.18 -10.72 -7.91
CA THR A 99 -16.81 -11.03 -8.33
C THR A 99 -16.03 -9.76 -8.72
N LEU A 100 -14.84 -9.61 -8.16
CA LEU A 100 -13.81 -8.71 -8.66
C LEU A 100 -12.83 -9.51 -9.52
N LEU A 101 -12.82 -9.24 -10.80
CA LEU A 101 -11.88 -9.82 -11.76
C LEU A 101 -10.74 -8.84 -12.01
N ILE A 102 -9.52 -9.25 -11.70
CA ILE A 102 -8.31 -8.43 -11.87
C ILE A 102 -7.40 -9.13 -12.85
N HIS A 103 -6.92 -8.41 -13.84
CA HIS A 103 -5.95 -8.97 -14.77
C HIS A 103 -4.86 -7.95 -15.14
N CYS A 104 -3.70 -8.47 -15.48
CA CYS A 104 -2.68 -7.83 -16.30
C CYS A 104 -2.35 -8.77 -17.47
N TYR A 105 -1.28 -8.53 -18.20
CA TYR A 105 -0.93 -9.43 -19.32
C TYR A 105 -0.76 -10.89 -18.85
N ALA A 106 0.24 -11.14 -18.01
CA ALA A 106 0.58 -12.49 -17.56
C ALA A 106 -0.20 -12.99 -16.32
N GLY A 107 -0.85 -12.09 -15.57
CA GLY A 107 -1.54 -12.47 -14.33
C GLY A 107 -0.61 -12.85 -13.17
N GLN A 108 0.67 -12.42 -13.17
CA GLN A 108 1.69 -12.91 -12.24
C GLN A 108 2.21 -11.86 -11.25
N SER A 109 2.34 -10.60 -11.65
CA SER A 109 2.99 -9.55 -10.86
C SER A 109 2.01 -8.43 -10.49
N ARG A 110 1.76 -7.44 -11.35
CA ARG A 110 0.89 -6.27 -11.09
C ARG A 110 -0.51 -6.65 -10.62
N SER A 111 -1.20 -7.53 -11.33
CA SER A 111 -2.54 -7.99 -10.94
C SER A 111 -2.53 -8.81 -9.66
N ARG A 112 -1.43 -9.49 -9.34
CA ARG A 112 -1.28 -10.19 -8.05
C ARG A 112 -1.13 -9.21 -6.89
N ALA A 113 -0.39 -8.11 -7.08
CA ALA A 113 -0.28 -7.05 -6.09
C ALA A 113 -1.65 -6.43 -5.79
N VAL A 114 -2.39 -6.04 -6.83
CA VAL A 114 -3.75 -5.49 -6.67
C VAL A 114 -4.71 -6.53 -6.08
N GLY A 115 -4.58 -7.80 -6.43
CA GLY A 115 -5.38 -8.89 -5.86
C GLY A 115 -5.11 -9.13 -4.38
N ALA A 116 -3.82 -9.16 -3.99
CA ALA A 116 -3.42 -9.26 -2.59
C ALA A 116 -3.96 -8.10 -1.75
N PHE A 117 -3.84 -6.88 -2.27
CA PHE A 117 -4.41 -5.69 -1.66
C PHE A 117 -5.93 -5.77 -1.54
N ALA A 118 -6.64 -6.14 -2.61
CA ALA A 118 -8.10 -6.26 -2.60
C ALA A 118 -8.60 -7.26 -1.55
N VAL A 119 -7.93 -8.40 -1.43
CA VAL A 119 -8.25 -9.41 -0.41
C VAL A 119 -8.03 -8.84 1.00
N LYS A 120 -6.91 -8.14 1.23
CA LYS A 120 -6.61 -7.50 2.52
C LYS A 120 -7.65 -6.42 2.85
N LEU A 121 -7.97 -5.53 1.91
CA LEU A 121 -8.97 -4.46 2.05
C LEU A 121 -10.37 -5.00 2.40
N LEU A 122 -10.70 -6.20 1.91
CA LEU A 122 -11.97 -6.87 2.17
C LEU A 122 -11.94 -7.77 3.43
N GLY A 123 -10.88 -7.69 4.25
CA GLY A 123 -10.74 -8.42 5.51
C GLY A 123 -10.32 -9.88 5.37
N GLY A 124 -9.80 -10.29 4.19
CA GLY A 124 -9.35 -11.66 3.94
C GLY A 124 -7.84 -11.86 4.18
N ASP A 125 -7.41 -13.13 4.16
CA ASP A 125 -5.99 -13.51 4.21
C ASP A 125 -5.38 -13.47 2.81
N ASN A 126 -4.42 -12.57 2.61
CA ASN A 126 -3.70 -12.38 1.36
C ASN A 126 -2.35 -13.11 1.31
N SER A 127 -1.96 -13.83 2.37
CA SER A 127 -0.65 -14.50 2.48
C SER A 127 -0.34 -15.46 1.33
N VAL A 128 -1.36 -16.05 0.73
CA VAL A 128 -1.23 -16.96 -0.41
C VAL A 128 -0.60 -16.30 -1.63
N TYR A 129 -0.79 -14.98 -1.80
CA TYR A 129 -0.23 -14.26 -2.93
C TYR A 129 1.30 -14.16 -2.84
N PHE A 130 1.82 -13.94 -1.64
CA PHE A 130 3.27 -13.83 -1.39
C PHE A 130 3.97 -15.19 -1.29
N LYS A 131 3.24 -16.25 -0.90
CA LYS A 131 3.79 -17.61 -0.83
C LYS A 131 3.91 -18.29 -2.20
N LYS A 132 3.02 -17.99 -3.12
CA LYS A 132 2.90 -18.70 -4.41
C LYS A 132 3.33 -17.89 -5.63
N TYR A 133 3.35 -16.57 -5.52
CA TYR A 133 3.57 -15.64 -6.62
C TYR A 133 4.58 -14.58 -6.20
N ASN A 134 5.07 -13.82 -7.15
CA ASN A 134 5.88 -12.62 -6.91
C ASN A 134 5.05 -11.38 -7.31
N PRO A 135 4.12 -10.93 -6.45
CA PRO A 135 3.40 -9.69 -6.70
C PRO A 135 4.39 -8.53 -6.78
N ASN A 136 4.08 -7.52 -7.59
CA ASN A 136 4.87 -6.29 -7.65
C ASN A 136 4.78 -5.59 -6.29
N GLU A 137 5.88 -5.60 -5.55
CA GLU A 137 5.95 -5.08 -4.17
C GLU A 137 5.62 -3.59 -4.15
N TYR A 138 6.20 -2.81 -5.05
CA TYR A 138 5.94 -1.37 -5.15
C TYR A 138 4.44 -1.05 -5.33
N VAL A 139 3.74 -1.79 -6.21
CA VAL A 139 2.29 -1.61 -6.43
C VAL A 139 1.51 -1.95 -5.16
N TYR A 140 1.86 -3.06 -4.50
CA TYR A 140 1.17 -3.46 -3.27
C TYR A 140 1.39 -2.45 -2.14
N GLU A 141 2.61 -2.03 -1.93
CA GLU A 141 3.01 -1.07 -0.91
C GLU A 141 2.33 0.27 -1.11
N LEU A 142 2.38 0.83 -2.33
CA LEU A 142 1.72 2.11 -2.62
C LEU A 142 0.20 2.03 -2.42
N LEU A 143 -0.44 0.90 -2.74
CA LEU A 143 -1.86 0.69 -2.46
C LEU A 143 -2.16 0.69 -0.95
N MET A 144 -1.33 0.04 -0.16
CA MET A 144 -1.46 0.03 1.30
C MET A 144 -1.27 1.44 1.87
N GLN A 145 -0.27 2.14 1.38
CA GLN A 145 0.06 3.50 1.76
C GLN A 145 -1.03 4.53 1.44
N THR A 146 -1.74 4.35 0.38
CA THR A 146 -2.80 5.27 -0.05
C THR A 146 -4.12 5.07 0.71
N LEU A 147 -4.21 4.08 1.60
CA LEU A 147 -5.40 3.91 2.44
C LEU A 147 -5.55 5.08 3.42
N PRO A 148 -6.69 5.80 3.43
CA PRO A 148 -6.90 6.92 4.34
C PRO A 148 -6.68 6.55 5.81
N GLU A 149 -7.17 5.38 6.23
CA GLU A 149 -7.06 4.91 7.61
C GLU A 149 -5.60 4.64 8.03
N VAL A 150 -4.78 4.25 7.08
CA VAL A 150 -3.35 4.04 7.32
C VAL A 150 -2.63 5.38 7.39
N ARG A 151 -3.02 6.33 6.54
CA ARG A 151 -2.47 7.68 6.51
C ARG A 151 -2.76 8.44 7.80
N GLU A 152 -4.02 8.45 8.24
CA GLU A 152 -4.43 9.06 9.50
C GLU A 152 -3.67 8.46 10.69
N TYR A 153 -3.54 7.13 10.75
CA TYR A 153 -2.79 6.46 11.80
C TYR A 153 -1.29 6.80 11.75
N ALA A 154 -0.71 6.89 10.57
CA ALA A 154 0.69 7.25 10.41
C ALA A 154 0.96 8.70 10.83
N GLU A 155 0.10 9.65 10.44
CA GLU A 155 0.19 11.04 10.85
C GLU A 155 0.10 11.16 12.38
N GLU A 156 -0.86 10.47 13.02
CA GLU A 156 -1.00 10.43 14.47
C GLU A 156 0.27 9.88 15.15
N VAL A 157 0.82 8.77 14.67
CA VAL A 157 2.02 8.15 15.25
C VAL A 157 3.26 9.03 15.09
N VAL A 158 3.40 9.71 13.95
CA VAL A 158 4.53 10.63 13.71
C VAL A 158 4.35 11.89 14.54
N GLU A 159 3.14 12.43 14.64
CA GLU A 159 2.85 13.59 15.49
C GLU A 159 3.14 13.28 16.96
N ASP A 160 2.67 12.16 17.50
CA ASP A 160 2.96 11.72 18.86
C ASP A 160 4.47 11.55 19.10
N PHE A 161 5.18 11.00 18.11
CA PHE A 161 6.62 10.84 18.20
C PHE A 161 7.34 12.20 18.16
N CYS A 162 6.95 13.10 17.28
CA CYS A 162 7.50 14.46 17.19
C CYS A 162 7.20 15.27 18.45
N VAL A 163 5.94 15.24 18.95
CA VAL A 163 5.55 15.92 20.20
C VAL A 163 6.36 15.38 21.37
N SER A 164 6.58 14.08 21.46
CA SER A 164 7.35 13.48 22.55
C SER A 164 8.86 13.82 22.50
N LEU A 165 9.36 14.21 21.32
CA LEU A 165 10.77 14.58 21.14
C LEU A 165 11.01 16.11 21.09
N PHE A 166 10.02 16.87 20.58
CA PHE A 166 10.24 18.23 20.08
C PHE A 166 9.14 19.23 20.47
N GLU A 167 8.60 19.20 21.68
CA GLU A 167 7.75 20.31 22.09
C GLU A 167 8.51 21.65 21.97
N PRO A 168 7.96 22.65 21.24
CA PRO A 168 8.71 23.85 20.81
C PRO A 168 9.25 24.75 21.92
N ASP A 169 8.86 24.53 23.16
CA ASP A 169 9.26 25.30 24.34
C ASP A 169 10.10 24.47 25.35
N MET A 170 10.68 23.36 24.88
CA MET A 170 11.43 22.49 25.78
C MET A 170 12.74 23.13 26.20
N SER A 171 12.84 23.48 27.49
CA SER A 171 14.11 23.70 28.16
C SER A 171 14.89 22.37 28.25
N GLU A 172 16.22 22.44 28.39
CA GLU A 172 17.07 21.26 28.62
C GLU A 172 16.51 20.37 29.76
N GLU A 173 15.86 20.98 30.79
CA GLU A 173 15.22 20.27 31.91
C GLU A 173 14.04 19.39 31.47
N ILE A 174 13.25 19.82 30.49
CA ILE A 174 12.10 19.04 29.96
C ILE A 174 12.60 17.95 29.01
N LEU A 175 13.64 18.21 28.20
CA LEU A 175 14.33 17.19 27.41
C LEU A 175 14.88 16.08 28.30
N ASP A 176 15.50 16.44 29.43
CA ASP A 176 15.93 15.48 30.43
C ASP A 176 14.74 14.71 31.03
N GLU A 177 13.62 15.35 31.30
CA GLU A 177 12.42 14.72 31.89
C GLU A 177 11.75 13.76 30.89
N ILE A 178 11.63 14.12 29.63
CA ILE A 178 11.06 13.24 28.58
C ILE A 178 11.98 12.05 28.29
N THR A 179 13.29 12.26 28.25
CA THR A 179 14.24 11.17 28.09
C THR A 179 14.36 10.27 29.32
N TYR A 180 14.07 10.78 30.51
CA TYR A 180 14.25 10.06 31.77
C TYR A 180 13.00 9.39 32.33
N THR A 181 11.82 9.96 32.17
CA THR A 181 10.59 9.43 32.78
C THR A 181 9.53 9.01 31.78
N GLY A 182 9.78 9.21 30.49
CA GLY A 182 8.76 9.20 29.46
C GLY A 182 8.14 7.83 29.18
N THR A 183 7.12 7.48 29.93
CA THR A 183 6.15 6.51 29.45
C THR A 183 5.60 6.93 28.10
N GLU A 184 5.33 8.21 27.88
CA GLU A 184 4.85 8.79 26.63
C GLU A 184 5.85 8.61 25.48
N PHE A 185 7.13 8.93 25.69
CA PHE A 185 8.18 8.68 24.70
C PHE A 185 8.36 7.19 24.41
N SER A 186 8.34 6.35 25.46
CA SER A 186 8.41 4.91 25.28
C SER A 186 7.20 4.36 24.54
N ASP A 187 6.02 4.92 24.77
CA ASP A 187 4.79 4.53 24.10
C ASP A 187 4.77 5.02 22.65
N ALA A 188 5.19 6.26 22.36
CA ALA A 188 5.36 6.77 21.00
C ALA A 188 6.38 5.93 20.20
N CYS A 189 7.50 5.59 20.80
CA CYS A 189 8.48 4.70 20.21
C CYS A 189 7.94 3.29 19.96
N ASN A 190 7.17 2.74 20.88
CA ASN A 190 6.54 1.43 20.71
C ASN A 190 5.46 1.46 19.62
N ASN A 191 4.69 2.55 19.53
CA ASN A 191 3.71 2.77 18.50
C ASN A 191 4.36 2.89 17.13
N LEU A 192 5.43 3.68 17.00
CA LEU A 192 6.21 3.77 15.77
C LEU A 192 6.79 2.41 15.36
N LYS A 193 7.37 1.68 16.31
CA LYS A 193 7.91 0.34 16.05
C LYS A 193 6.82 -0.64 15.63
N LYS A 194 5.66 -0.62 16.29
CA LYS A 194 4.50 -1.43 15.94
C LYS A 194 4.00 -1.07 14.54
N PHE A 195 3.89 0.22 14.25
CA PHE A 195 3.52 0.73 12.94
C PHE A 195 4.47 0.22 11.86
N CYS A 196 5.79 0.35 12.03
CA CYS A 196 6.79 -0.18 11.09
C CYS A 196 6.72 -1.70 10.91
N GLN A 197 6.27 -2.45 11.92
CA GLN A 197 6.08 -3.90 11.83
C GLN A 197 4.77 -4.29 11.11
N GLU A 198 3.71 -3.50 11.29
CA GLU A 198 2.40 -3.76 10.71
C GLU A 198 2.28 -3.28 9.26
N VAL A 199 3.09 -2.31 8.86
CA VAL A 199 3.12 -1.75 7.51
C VAL A 199 4.33 -2.32 6.77
N PRO A 200 4.13 -3.13 5.73
CA PRO A 200 5.20 -3.89 5.07
C PRO A 200 6.11 -3.06 4.15
N ALA A 201 6.39 -1.81 4.44
CA ALA A 201 7.30 -0.98 3.68
C ALA A 201 8.01 -0.04 4.64
N GLU A 202 8.96 -0.60 5.33
CA GLU A 202 9.63 -0.05 6.51
C GLU A 202 10.18 1.37 6.38
N GLY A 203 10.40 1.88 5.22
CA GLY A 203 11.02 3.19 5.03
C GLY A 203 10.22 4.16 4.19
N ALA A 204 9.40 3.65 3.29
CA ALA A 204 8.64 4.48 2.36
C ALA A 204 7.62 5.38 3.07
N TRP A 205 7.21 5.02 4.28
CA TRP A 205 6.21 5.75 5.06
C TRP A 205 6.72 7.03 5.69
N LEU A 206 7.81 6.93 6.41
CA LEU A 206 8.42 8.12 7.01
C LEU A 206 8.90 9.08 5.90
N SER A 207 9.45 8.56 4.80
CA SER A 207 9.79 9.38 3.64
C SER A 207 8.58 9.92 2.86
N TYR A 208 7.41 9.39 3.09
CA TYR A 208 6.17 9.87 2.49
C TYR A 208 5.46 10.93 3.34
N LEU A 209 5.55 10.81 4.67
CA LEU A 209 4.95 11.74 5.64
C LEU A 209 5.86 12.91 5.97
N CYS A 210 7.16 12.65 6.03
CA CYS A 210 8.19 13.65 6.19
C CYS A 210 8.96 13.75 4.89
N ASP A 211 9.27 14.95 4.43
CA ASP A 211 10.25 15.07 3.36
C ASP A 211 11.65 14.68 3.86
N ALA A 212 12.60 14.50 2.94
CA ALA A 212 13.94 14.07 3.30
C ALA A 212 14.65 15.06 4.26
N ASP A 213 14.28 16.34 4.20
CA ASP A 213 14.86 17.38 5.04
C ASP A 213 14.32 17.27 6.47
N GLU A 214 13.03 16.97 6.66
CA GLU A 214 12.42 16.71 7.98
C GLU A 214 12.99 15.46 8.64
N LEU A 215 13.18 14.38 7.90
CA LEU A 215 13.80 13.16 8.41
C LEU A 215 15.29 13.36 8.77
N ASN A 216 16.03 14.10 7.96
CA ASN A 216 17.40 14.46 8.26
C ASN A 216 17.52 15.35 9.50
N TYR A 217 16.57 16.28 9.66
CA TYR A 217 16.47 17.10 10.86
C TYR A 217 16.20 16.23 12.10
N LEU A 218 15.20 15.37 12.06
CA LEU A 218 14.89 14.41 13.13
C LEU A 218 16.08 13.53 13.49
N TYR A 219 16.79 13.01 12.49
CA TYR A 219 18.00 12.23 12.69
C TYR A 219 19.11 13.05 13.39
N GLY A 220 19.30 14.30 12.96
CA GLY A 220 20.27 15.22 13.56
C GLY A 220 19.97 15.51 15.02
N GLU A 221 18.73 15.83 15.35
CA GLU A 221 18.29 16.10 16.72
C GLU A 221 18.41 14.86 17.62
N MET A 222 17.98 13.69 17.14
CA MET A 222 18.13 12.42 17.88
C MET A 222 19.60 12.09 18.15
N SER A 223 20.48 12.38 17.20
CA SER A 223 21.91 12.17 17.34
C SER A 223 22.51 13.11 18.38
N SER A 224 22.12 14.39 18.39
CA SER A 224 22.51 15.36 19.41
C SER A 224 22.05 14.95 20.82
N ILE A 225 20.78 14.61 20.98
CA ILE A 225 20.24 14.13 22.26
C ILE A 225 20.97 12.86 22.72
N MET A 226 21.29 11.97 21.80
CA MET A 226 22.02 10.74 22.11
C MET A 226 23.47 11.00 22.58
N GLU A 227 24.11 12.04 22.07
CA GLU A 227 25.45 12.46 22.52
C GLU A 227 25.41 13.12 23.88
N GLU A 228 24.38 13.90 24.18
CA GLU A 228 24.23 14.67 25.40
C GLU A 228 23.64 13.86 26.57
N THR A 229 22.92 12.81 26.33
CA THR A 229 22.28 12.03 27.38
C THR A 229 23.27 11.17 28.17
N GLU A 230 23.30 11.33 29.49
CA GLU A 230 24.11 10.52 30.41
C GLU A 230 23.49 9.15 30.69
N ASN A 231 22.19 8.96 30.37
CA ASN A 231 21.47 7.71 30.61
C ASN A 231 21.77 6.69 29.50
N GLU A 232 22.53 5.67 29.82
CA GLU A 232 22.96 4.63 28.86
C GLU A 232 21.77 3.81 28.29
N GLU A 233 20.68 3.65 29.04
CA GLU A 233 19.49 2.96 28.54
C GLU A 233 18.73 3.79 27.50
N ASN A 234 18.57 5.09 27.76
CA ASN A 234 17.99 6.02 26.82
C ASN A 234 18.85 6.19 25.57
N ARG A 235 20.17 6.25 25.73
CA ARG A 235 21.12 6.26 24.61
C ARG A 235 20.96 5.03 23.71
N LYS A 236 20.78 3.84 24.28
CA LYS A 236 20.52 2.61 23.51
C LYS A 236 19.17 2.63 22.79
N LYS A 237 18.11 3.16 23.42
CA LYS A 237 16.80 3.33 22.78
C LYS A 237 16.89 4.30 21.62
N LEU A 238 17.44 5.49 21.83
CA LEU A 238 17.62 6.49 20.77
C LEU A 238 18.48 5.96 19.61
N ALA A 239 19.54 5.19 19.89
CA ALA A 239 20.37 4.57 18.86
C ALA A 239 19.62 3.53 18.00
N VAL A 240 18.58 2.91 18.52
CA VAL A 240 17.71 2.03 17.71
C VAL A 240 16.87 2.86 16.74
N TYR A 241 16.27 3.95 17.22
CA TYR A 241 15.43 4.82 16.39
C TYR A 241 16.24 5.61 15.36
N ALA A 242 17.39 6.14 15.75
CA ALA A 242 18.31 6.81 14.83
C ALA A 242 18.71 5.86 13.68
N ARG A 243 18.98 4.58 13.97
CA ARG A 243 19.28 3.58 12.93
C ARG A 243 18.09 3.27 12.01
N GLU A 244 16.88 3.26 12.54
CA GLU A 244 15.69 3.07 11.69
C GLU A 244 15.45 4.29 10.79
N ILE A 245 15.61 5.50 11.30
CA ILE A 245 15.54 6.73 10.50
C ILE A 245 16.67 6.77 9.45
N ASP A 246 17.91 6.47 9.82
CA ASP A 246 19.04 6.40 8.90
C ASP A 246 18.83 5.41 7.75
N ARG A 247 18.25 4.24 8.06
CA ARG A 247 17.87 3.23 7.07
C ARG A 247 16.76 3.69 6.12
N ILE A 248 15.96 4.65 6.53
CA ILE A 248 14.86 5.22 5.75
C ILE A 248 15.38 6.31 4.82
N VAL A 249 16.33 7.13 5.31
CA VAL A 249 16.88 8.28 4.59
C VAL A 249 17.97 7.87 3.59
N ASN A 250 18.71 6.79 3.87
CA ASN A 250 19.82 6.27 3.07
C ASN A 250 19.52 4.90 2.44
#